data_4c43fd8a57312143bbeb5b2fb8a78848
#
_entry.id   4c43fd8a57312143bbeb5b2fb8a78848
#
_cell.length_a   1.000
_cell.length_b   1.000
_cell.length_c   1.000
_cell.angle_alpha   90.00
_cell.angle_beta   90.00
_cell.angle_gamma   90.00
#
_symmetry.space_group_name_H-M   'P 1'
#
loop_
_entity.id
_entity.type
_entity.pdbx_description
1 polymer ?
#
loop_
_entity_poly.entity_id
_entity_poly.type
_entity_poly.pdbx_seq_one_letter_code
_entity_poly.pdbx_strand_id
1 'polypeptide(L)'
;MTAAVSVAVVLGLTLGCGGGRTGHEGDGKSASGSAGGRAPEEAAGAVGPKKADEDGPTGRLRRAELEKTEVPGLVIEEAPPGTAGRGTPGSDQPACLPLANALGSEPDPKPLGSVVSTFAGAGEDDDLEGLLGTIRVSEYRPGEAAAVFRRLRDAAGACTGGFRMRTGEGESQVFDAVETVAAPKLGDEAAAFRLSNAVEEAPSLITVVRTGDVLSMFFATGLGDPERVQIPDRLVSAQVRKAVAVQRGGTGGDGDDAEGAGTEEG
;
A
#
# COMPACT_ATOMS: atom_id res chain seq x y z
N MET A 1 36.31 20.83 17.59
CA MET A 1 36.49 19.47 18.15
C MET A 1 35.57 18.56 17.35
N THR A 2 36.14 17.87 16.37
CA THR A 2 35.45 17.02 15.43
C THR A 2 35.43 15.58 15.96
N ALA A 3 34.28 15.05 16.31
CA ALA A 3 34.12 13.65 16.68
C ALA A 3 33.63 12.87 15.44
N ALA A 4 34.48 12.01 14.90
CA ALA A 4 34.16 11.09 13.84
C ALA A 4 33.50 9.85 14.44
N VAL A 5 32.25 9.57 14.05
CA VAL A 5 31.56 8.33 14.38
C VAL A 5 31.77 7.35 13.23
N SER A 6 32.54 6.29 13.51
CA SER A 6 32.75 5.18 12.56
C SER A 6 31.64 4.15 12.76
N VAL A 7 30.80 3.96 11.75
CA VAL A 7 29.83 2.87 11.70
C VAL A 7 30.51 1.66 11.07
N ALA A 8 30.70 0.60 11.85
CA ALA A 8 31.21 -0.68 11.38
C ALA A 8 30.06 -1.56 10.91
N VAL A 9 29.96 -1.78 9.60
CA VAL A 9 29.05 -2.76 9.01
C VAL A 9 29.71 -4.13 9.08
N VAL A 10 29.17 -5.03 9.88
CA VAL A 10 29.61 -6.44 9.96
C VAL A 10 28.75 -7.25 8.99
N LEU A 11 29.31 -7.58 7.83
CA LEU A 11 28.77 -8.60 6.93
C LEU A 11 29.19 -9.99 7.44
N GLY A 12 28.27 -10.73 8.02
CA GLY A 12 28.46 -12.13 8.38
C GLY A 12 28.05 -13.05 7.23
N LEU A 13 29.04 -13.51 6.44
CA LEU A 13 28.90 -14.64 5.52
C LEU A 13 29.11 -15.95 6.29
N THR A 14 28.08 -16.78 6.46
CA THR A 14 28.26 -18.18 6.89
C THR A 14 28.01 -19.10 5.70
N LEU A 15 29.12 -19.56 5.10
CA LEU A 15 29.13 -20.77 4.29
C LEU A 15 29.13 -21.98 5.22
N GLY A 16 28.10 -22.82 5.11
CA GLY A 16 28.03 -24.11 5.78
C GLY A 16 27.84 -25.25 4.77
N CYS A 17 28.96 -25.80 4.25
CA CYS A 17 29.00 -27.12 3.64
C CYS A 17 29.23 -28.15 4.72
N GLY A 18 28.52 -29.28 4.70
CA GLY A 18 28.81 -30.41 5.57
C GLY A 18 27.92 -31.61 5.26
N GLY A 19 28.43 -32.50 4.42
CA GLY A 19 27.84 -33.80 4.16
C GLY A 19 28.09 -34.80 5.30
N GLY A 20 27.26 -35.83 5.39
CA GLY A 20 27.39 -36.94 6.32
C GLY A 20 26.42 -38.06 5.94
N ARG A 21 26.93 -39.05 5.18
CA ARG A 21 26.29 -40.36 5.00
C ARG A 21 26.56 -41.17 6.23
N THR A 22 25.55 -41.87 6.76
CA THR A 22 25.72 -43.22 7.35
C THR A 22 24.42 -44.00 7.13
N GLY A 23 24.60 -45.17 6.54
CA GLY A 23 23.56 -46.13 6.21
C GLY A 23 23.11 -46.95 7.41
N HIS A 24 21.97 -47.57 7.25
CA HIS A 24 21.62 -48.77 7.97
C HIS A 24 20.81 -49.69 7.05
N GLU A 25 21.37 -50.89 6.84
CA GLU A 25 20.74 -52.01 6.13
C GLU A 25 19.62 -52.61 6.99
N GLY A 26 18.56 -53.04 6.33
CA GLY A 26 17.50 -53.81 6.94
C GLY A 26 16.70 -54.56 5.86
N ASP A 27 17.07 -55.83 5.71
CA ASP A 27 16.45 -56.85 4.83
C ASP A 27 14.96 -57.04 5.09
N GLY A 28 14.20 -57.37 4.00
CA GLY A 28 12.79 -57.76 4.15
C GLY A 28 12.09 -58.05 2.80
N LYS A 29 12.47 -59.12 2.18
CA LYS A 29 11.82 -60.06 1.26
C LYS A 29 10.40 -59.82 0.74
N SER A 30 10.30 -59.81 -0.56
CA SER A 30 9.38 -60.46 -1.51
C SER A 30 7.86 -60.45 -1.31
N ALA A 31 7.13 -59.98 -2.28
CA ALA A 31 6.18 -60.77 -3.05
C ALA A 31 5.70 -60.08 -4.32
N SER A 32 5.73 -60.82 -5.42
CA SER A 32 5.18 -60.60 -6.74
C SER A 32 3.71 -60.23 -6.78
N GLY A 33 3.34 -59.36 -7.71
CA GLY A 33 1.95 -59.12 -8.10
C GLY A 33 1.88 -58.25 -9.35
N SER A 34 1.97 -58.92 -10.52
CA SER A 34 1.73 -58.33 -11.86
C SER A 34 0.24 -58.09 -12.04
N ALA A 35 -0.16 -56.87 -12.38
CA ALA A 35 -1.37 -56.63 -13.15
C ALA A 35 -1.28 -55.26 -13.82
N GLY A 36 -1.27 -55.24 -15.15
CA GLY A 36 -1.26 -54.03 -15.98
C GLY A 36 -2.55 -53.23 -15.84
N GLY A 37 -2.39 -51.94 -15.70
CA GLY A 37 -3.45 -50.96 -15.78
C GLY A 37 -2.88 -49.73 -16.46
N ARG A 38 -3.16 -49.59 -17.73
CA ARG A 38 -2.84 -48.43 -18.53
C ARG A 38 -3.72 -47.29 -18.07
N ALA A 39 -3.17 -46.34 -17.30
CA ALA A 39 -3.84 -45.09 -16.98
C ALA A 39 -3.78 -44.15 -18.19
N PRO A 40 -4.86 -43.42 -18.50
CA PRO A 40 -4.82 -42.39 -19.51
C PRO A 40 -3.95 -41.22 -19.01
N GLU A 41 -3.05 -40.80 -19.86
CA GLU A 41 -2.25 -39.59 -19.75
C GLU A 41 -3.21 -38.39 -19.88
N GLU A 42 -3.72 -37.92 -18.79
CA GLU A 42 -4.40 -36.63 -18.72
C GLU A 42 -3.33 -35.53 -18.84
N ALA A 43 -3.34 -34.91 -20.03
CA ALA A 43 -2.57 -33.72 -20.30
C ALA A 43 -2.94 -32.66 -19.25
N ALA A 44 -2.06 -32.47 -18.28
CA ALA A 44 -2.09 -31.31 -17.39
C ALA A 44 -1.86 -30.07 -18.25
N GLY A 45 -2.96 -29.51 -18.75
CA GLY A 45 -2.99 -28.20 -19.37
C GLY A 45 -2.47 -27.21 -18.35
N ALA A 46 -1.33 -26.58 -18.64
CA ALA A 46 -0.83 -25.44 -17.92
C ALA A 46 -1.92 -24.35 -17.98
N VAL A 47 -2.68 -24.22 -16.88
CA VAL A 47 -3.60 -23.11 -16.68
C VAL A 47 -2.71 -21.89 -16.46
N GLY A 48 -2.52 -21.09 -17.51
CA GLY A 48 -1.89 -19.79 -17.42
C GLY A 48 -2.62 -18.90 -16.39
N PRO A 49 -1.99 -17.85 -15.87
CA PRO A 49 -2.59 -16.96 -14.88
C PRO A 49 -3.93 -16.46 -15.40
N LYS A 50 -4.95 -16.66 -14.58
CA LYS A 50 -6.36 -16.57 -14.98
C LYS A 50 -6.73 -15.12 -15.28
N LYS A 51 -7.33 -14.88 -16.46
CA LYS A 51 -8.05 -13.63 -16.81
C LYS A 51 -9.04 -13.15 -15.74
N ALA A 52 -9.48 -14.02 -14.83
CA ALA A 52 -10.36 -13.68 -13.72
C ALA A 52 -9.75 -12.67 -12.72
N ASP A 53 -8.42 -12.56 -12.63
CA ASP A 53 -7.76 -11.60 -11.75
C ASP A 53 -7.65 -10.20 -12.38
N GLU A 54 -7.69 -10.09 -13.71
CA GLU A 54 -7.63 -8.80 -14.41
C GLU A 54 -8.96 -8.03 -14.36
N ASP A 55 -10.09 -8.73 -14.34
CA ASP A 55 -11.43 -8.13 -14.26
C ASP A 55 -11.95 -7.99 -12.83
N GLY A 56 -11.26 -8.56 -11.85
CA GLY A 56 -11.56 -8.44 -10.44
C GLY A 56 -11.30 -7.03 -9.87
N PRO A 57 -11.72 -6.77 -8.61
CA PRO A 57 -11.50 -5.46 -7.97
C PRO A 57 -10.04 -5.01 -8.01
N THR A 58 -9.10 -5.89 -7.68
CA THR A 58 -7.66 -5.58 -7.72
C THR A 58 -7.18 -5.27 -9.15
N GLY A 59 -7.62 -6.03 -10.16
CA GLY A 59 -7.28 -5.78 -11.56
C GLY A 59 -7.82 -4.42 -12.05
N ARG A 60 -9.04 -4.05 -11.63
CA ARG A 60 -9.57 -2.71 -11.91
C ARG A 60 -8.73 -1.62 -11.25
N LEU A 61 -8.34 -1.79 -9.98
CA LEU A 61 -7.55 -0.82 -9.25
C LEU A 61 -6.14 -0.65 -9.80
N ARG A 62 -5.54 -1.67 -10.40
CA ARG A 62 -4.24 -1.54 -11.11
C ARG A 62 -4.29 -0.50 -12.22
N ARG A 63 -5.42 -0.33 -12.88
CA ARG A 63 -5.60 0.73 -13.88
C ARG A 63 -5.69 2.14 -13.27
N ALA A 64 -5.90 2.20 -11.95
CA ALA A 64 -5.87 3.45 -11.19
C ALA A 64 -4.49 3.77 -10.60
N GLU A 65 -3.50 2.90 -10.74
CA GLU A 65 -2.14 3.19 -10.26
C GLU A 65 -1.51 4.30 -11.09
N LEU A 66 -0.74 5.16 -10.41
CA LEU A 66 0.03 6.22 -11.07
C LEU A 66 1.27 5.62 -11.75
N GLU A 67 1.64 6.18 -12.89
CA GLU A 67 2.88 5.83 -13.58
C GLU A 67 4.10 6.45 -12.89
N LYS A 68 5.28 5.88 -13.13
CA LYS A 68 6.53 6.22 -12.46
C LYS A 68 6.84 7.71 -12.37
N THR A 69 6.57 8.47 -13.41
CA THR A 69 6.89 9.92 -13.52
C THR A 69 5.66 10.78 -13.78
N GLU A 70 4.46 10.24 -13.51
CA GLU A 70 3.20 10.96 -13.78
C GLU A 70 3.03 12.23 -12.94
N VAL A 71 3.64 12.26 -11.76
CA VAL A 71 3.61 13.43 -10.88
C VAL A 71 4.99 14.09 -10.87
N PRO A 72 5.13 15.31 -11.36
CA PRO A 72 6.42 16.01 -11.38
C PRO A 72 7.09 16.07 -10.00
N GLY A 73 8.39 15.84 -9.94
CA GLY A 73 9.19 15.85 -8.73
C GLY A 73 9.05 14.59 -7.85
N LEU A 74 8.27 13.59 -8.28
CA LEU A 74 8.12 12.32 -7.57
C LEU A 74 8.49 11.14 -8.47
N VAL A 75 9.04 10.09 -7.85
CA VAL A 75 9.20 8.77 -8.43
C VAL A 75 8.18 7.86 -7.77
N ILE A 76 7.34 7.21 -8.57
CA ILE A 76 6.27 6.31 -8.11
C ILE A 76 6.55 4.91 -8.64
N GLU A 77 6.46 3.90 -7.80
CA GLU A 77 6.73 2.51 -8.18
C GLU A 77 5.70 1.57 -7.53
N GLU A 78 5.39 0.45 -8.20
CA GLU A 78 4.62 -0.61 -7.57
C GLU A 78 5.33 -1.06 -6.29
N ALA A 79 4.58 -1.17 -5.19
CA ALA A 79 5.17 -1.55 -3.92
C ALA A 79 5.58 -3.03 -3.94
N PRO A 80 6.82 -3.37 -3.58
CA PRO A 80 7.20 -4.77 -3.36
C PRO A 80 6.27 -5.46 -2.36
N PRO A 81 6.05 -6.77 -2.49
CA PRO A 81 5.26 -7.51 -1.53
C PRO A 81 5.78 -7.33 -0.10
N GLY A 82 4.90 -6.92 0.81
CA GLY A 82 5.24 -6.68 2.22
C GLY A 82 5.67 -5.26 2.56
N THR A 83 5.75 -4.33 1.59
CA THR A 83 6.08 -2.91 1.85
C THR A 83 5.12 -2.26 2.84
N ALA A 84 3.85 -2.62 2.78
CA ALA A 84 2.85 -2.09 3.71
C ALA A 84 2.83 -2.82 5.08
N GLY A 85 3.85 -3.61 5.38
CA GLY A 85 3.94 -4.46 6.57
C GLY A 85 3.15 -5.77 6.42
N ARG A 86 3.05 -6.55 7.48
CA ARG A 86 2.35 -7.84 7.54
C ARG A 86 1.54 -7.95 8.83
N GLY A 87 0.53 -8.82 8.81
CA GLY A 87 -0.30 -9.11 9.96
C GLY A 87 -1.25 -7.98 10.34
N THR A 88 -1.86 -8.10 11.49
CA THR A 88 -2.86 -7.15 11.99
C THR A 88 -2.24 -6.30 13.10
N PRO A 89 -2.19 -4.99 12.93
CA PRO A 89 -1.69 -4.10 13.97
C PRO A 89 -2.64 -4.06 15.17
N GLY A 90 -2.11 -3.65 16.33
CA GLY A 90 -2.88 -3.43 17.55
C GLY A 90 -2.65 -2.03 18.12
N SER A 91 -3.53 -1.61 19.02
CA SER A 91 -3.37 -0.37 19.77
C SER A 91 -3.64 -0.60 21.26
N ASP A 92 -2.91 0.08 22.14
CA ASP A 92 -3.17 0.11 23.59
C ASP A 92 -4.47 0.82 23.95
N GLN A 93 -4.98 1.63 23.02
CA GLN A 93 -6.26 2.32 23.12
C GLN A 93 -7.20 1.84 22.01
N PRO A 94 -8.31 1.15 22.32
CA PRO A 94 -9.23 0.63 21.30
C PRO A 94 -9.78 1.70 20.35
N ALA A 95 -9.95 2.93 20.83
CA ALA A 95 -10.41 4.06 20.02
C ALA A 95 -9.41 4.44 18.91
N CYS A 96 -8.11 4.14 19.11
CA CYS A 96 -7.03 4.47 18.16
C CYS A 96 -6.74 3.32 17.17
N LEU A 97 -7.38 2.16 17.32
CA LEU A 97 -7.18 1.03 16.44
C LEU A 97 -7.41 1.35 14.94
N PRO A 98 -8.38 2.20 14.54
CA PRO A 98 -8.51 2.59 13.13
C PRO A 98 -7.29 3.31 12.57
N LEU A 99 -6.58 4.11 13.38
CA LEU A 99 -5.31 4.75 12.97
C LEU A 99 -4.19 3.71 12.83
N ALA A 100 -4.08 2.79 13.79
CA ALA A 100 -3.11 1.71 13.70
C ALA A 100 -3.34 0.84 12.44
N ASN A 101 -4.60 0.54 12.10
CA ASN A 101 -4.96 -0.19 10.89
C ASN A 101 -4.63 0.61 9.61
N ALA A 102 -4.75 1.93 9.64
CA ALA A 102 -4.37 2.78 8.51
C ALA A 102 -2.86 2.75 8.23
N LEU A 103 -2.06 2.62 9.27
CA LEU A 103 -0.59 2.50 9.21
C LEU A 103 -0.11 1.06 8.94
N GLY A 104 -0.97 0.07 9.15
CA GLY A 104 -0.67 -1.35 8.97
C GLY A 104 -0.90 -1.88 7.56
N SER A 105 -0.48 -3.13 7.33
CA SER A 105 -0.56 -3.80 6.03
C SER A 105 -1.95 -4.34 5.68
N GLU A 106 -2.69 -4.76 6.68
CA GLU A 106 -4.01 -5.38 6.50
C GLU A 106 -5.10 -4.44 6.98
N PRO A 107 -5.81 -3.76 6.04
CA PRO A 107 -6.92 -2.90 6.40
C PRO A 107 -8.07 -3.70 7.03
N ASP A 108 -8.70 -3.14 8.07
CA ASP A 108 -9.91 -3.68 8.70
C ASP A 108 -11.06 -2.67 8.58
N PRO A 109 -12.18 -3.05 7.91
CA PRO A 109 -12.49 -4.32 7.25
C PRO A 109 -11.61 -4.57 6.03
N LYS A 110 -11.47 -5.85 5.66
CA LYS A 110 -10.74 -6.26 4.47
C LYS A 110 -11.45 -5.76 3.20
N PRO A 111 -10.78 -5.00 2.33
CA PRO A 111 -11.36 -4.53 1.07
C PRO A 111 -11.61 -5.68 0.10
N LEU A 112 -12.44 -5.45 -0.92
CA LEU A 112 -12.65 -6.35 -2.04
C LEU A 112 -11.40 -6.50 -2.91
N GLY A 113 -10.63 -5.42 -3.05
CA GLY A 113 -9.34 -5.38 -3.71
C GLY A 113 -8.53 -4.19 -3.21
N SER A 114 -7.22 -4.28 -3.35
CA SER A 114 -6.30 -3.20 -2.98
C SER A 114 -5.05 -3.27 -3.84
N VAL A 115 -4.51 -2.09 -4.17
CA VAL A 115 -3.19 -1.91 -4.78
C VAL A 115 -2.39 -0.96 -3.92
N VAL A 116 -1.07 -1.14 -3.93
CA VAL A 116 -0.14 -0.31 -3.15
C VAL A 116 1.02 0.09 -4.04
N SER A 117 1.31 1.38 -4.08
CA SER A 117 2.49 1.95 -4.72
C SER A 117 3.34 2.68 -3.68
N THR A 118 4.62 2.79 -3.91
CA THR A 118 5.52 3.66 -3.15
C THR A 118 5.74 4.96 -3.92
N PHE A 119 6.06 6.02 -3.21
CA PHE A 119 6.54 7.25 -3.83
C PHE A 119 7.69 7.85 -3.03
N ALA A 120 8.58 8.57 -3.71
CA ALA A 120 9.68 9.31 -3.11
C ALA A 120 9.92 10.59 -3.88
N GLY A 121 10.49 11.61 -3.21
CA GLY A 121 10.99 12.80 -3.88
C GLY A 121 12.11 12.44 -4.86
N ALA A 122 12.08 13.06 -6.05
CA ALA A 122 13.07 12.80 -7.11
C ALA A 122 14.44 13.48 -6.86
N GLY A 123 14.58 14.24 -5.78
CA GLY A 123 15.83 14.90 -5.39
C GLY A 123 16.16 16.20 -6.15
N GLU A 124 15.26 16.65 -7.03
CA GLU A 124 15.43 17.91 -7.80
C GLU A 124 14.65 19.09 -7.21
N ASP A 125 13.81 18.85 -6.21
CA ASP A 125 12.90 19.80 -5.60
C ASP A 125 13.17 19.78 -4.08
N ASP A 126 13.70 20.87 -3.54
CA ASP A 126 14.05 20.99 -2.11
C ASP A 126 12.85 20.75 -1.18
N ASP A 127 11.62 21.07 -1.64
CA ASP A 127 10.40 20.85 -0.86
C ASP A 127 10.00 19.37 -0.76
N LEU A 128 10.59 18.51 -1.59
CA LEU A 128 10.34 17.06 -1.62
C LEU A 128 11.56 16.25 -1.15
N GLU A 129 12.63 16.93 -0.74
CA GLU A 129 13.85 16.23 -0.27
C GLU A 129 13.53 15.36 0.95
N GLY A 130 13.91 14.08 0.86
CA GLY A 130 13.67 13.12 1.93
C GLY A 130 12.23 12.65 2.09
N LEU A 131 11.27 13.16 1.29
CA LEU A 131 9.89 12.69 1.30
C LEU A 131 9.82 11.26 0.74
N LEU A 132 9.18 10.38 1.50
CA LEU A 132 8.88 9.02 1.07
C LEU A 132 7.53 8.56 1.62
N GLY A 133 6.89 7.62 0.94
CA GLY A 133 5.60 7.15 1.39
C GLY A 133 4.98 6.06 0.53
N THR A 134 3.72 5.76 0.84
CA THR A 134 2.91 4.79 0.10
C THR A 134 1.57 5.38 -0.29
N ILE A 135 1.03 4.88 -1.40
CA ILE A 135 -0.33 5.13 -1.86
C ILE A 135 -1.03 3.79 -1.81
N ARG A 136 -2.13 3.70 -1.07
CA ARG A 136 -3.01 2.53 -1.07
C ARG A 136 -4.35 2.92 -1.65
N VAL A 137 -4.77 2.24 -2.70
CA VAL A 137 -6.11 2.39 -3.27
C VAL A 137 -6.88 1.11 -3.00
N SER A 138 -8.00 1.21 -2.30
CA SER A 138 -8.78 0.06 -1.82
C SER A 138 -10.25 0.23 -2.19
N GLU A 139 -10.85 -0.80 -2.78
CA GLU A 139 -12.29 -0.87 -3.08
C GLU A 139 -12.99 -1.71 -2.02
N TYR A 140 -14.08 -1.19 -1.49
CA TYR A 140 -14.89 -1.81 -0.44
C TYR A 140 -16.28 -2.18 -0.95
N ARG A 141 -17.04 -2.92 -0.16
CA ARG A 141 -18.46 -3.13 -0.42
C ARG A 141 -19.23 -1.81 -0.25
N PRO A 142 -20.41 -1.68 -0.89
CA PRO A 142 -21.22 -0.47 -0.78
C PRO A 142 -21.40 0.00 0.66
N GLY A 143 -21.04 1.25 0.93
CA GLY A 143 -21.13 1.89 2.24
C GLY A 143 -20.00 1.56 3.23
N GLU A 144 -19.17 0.53 3.01
CA GLU A 144 -18.05 0.19 3.90
C GLU A 144 -16.95 1.25 3.85
N ALA A 145 -16.63 1.79 2.66
CA ALA A 145 -15.64 2.86 2.52
C ALA A 145 -16.01 4.09 3.37
N ALA A 146 -17.27 4.50 3.34
CA ALA A 146 -17.77 5.60 4.16
C ALA A 146 -17.68 5.28 5.67
N ALA A 147 -17.93 4.03 6.06
CA ALA A 147 -17.79 3.61 7.45
C ALA A 147 -16.32 3.59 7.91
N VAL A 148 -15.40 3.13 7.07
CA VAL A 148 -13.95 3.17 7.34
C VAL A 148 -13.48 4.61 7.48
N PHE A 149 -13.85 5.49 6.55
CA PHE A 149 -13.50 6.90 6.58
C PHE A 149 -13.96 7.58 7.88
N ARG A 150 -15.24 7.37 8.28
CA ARG A 150 -15.75 7.92 9.54
C ARG A 150 -14.98 7.41 10.75
N ARG A 151 -14.75 6.09 10.85
CA ARG A 151 -14.00 5.50 11.98
C ARG A 151 -12.60 6.08 12.09
N LEU A 152 -11.92 6.29 10.96
CA LEU A 152 -10.58 6.88 10.94
C LEU A 152 -10.59 8.34 11.45
N ARG A 153 -11.56 9.13 10.99
CA ARG A 153 -11.72 10.52 11.44
C ARG A 153 -12.09 10.60 12.93
N ASP A 154 -12.99 9.74 13.39
CA ASP A 154 -13.43 9.70 14.79
C ASP A 154 -12.26 9.26 15.69
N ALA A 155 -11.44 8.30 15.25
CA ALA A 155 -10.23 7.88 15.95
C ALA A 155 -9.21 9.02 16.05
N ALA A 156 -8.98 9.79 14.99
CA ALA A 156 -8.09 10.94 15.04
C ALA A 156 -8.54 11.96 16.09
N GLY A 157 -9.84 12.23 16.18
CA GLY A 157 -10.40 13.10 17.22
C GLY A 157 -10.28 12.55 18.65
N ALA A 158 -10.37 11.23 18.82
CA ALA A 158 -10.26 10.58 20.12
C ALA A 158 -8.80 10.41 20.59
N CYS A 159 -7.84 10.39 19.69
CA CYS A 159 -6.43 10.05 19.97
C CYS A 159 -5.50 11.27 19.92
N THR A 160 -6.00 12.47 20.13
CA THR A 160 -5.20 13.72 20.08
C THR A 160 -4.01 13.72 21.04
N GLY A 161 -4.10 12.99 22.17
CA GLY A 161 -3.00 12.78 23.13
C GLY A 161 -2.02 11.69 22.77
N GLY A 162 -2.09 11.16 21.53
CA GLY A 162 -1.22 10.08 21.08
C GLY A 162 -1.70 8.70 21.52
N PHE A 163 -0.99 7.67 21.10
CA PHE A 163 -1.24 6.26 21.42
C PHE A 163 -0.01 5.40 21.12
N ARG A 164 -0.01 4.20 21.66
CA ARG A 164 0.99 3.19 21.31
C ARG A 164 0.34 2.16 20.40
N MET A 165 1.00 1.89 19.27
CA MET A 165 0.62 0.77 18.42
C MET A 165 1.68 -0.33 18.46
N ARG A 166 1.22 -1.53 18.11
CA ARG A 166 2.07 -2.65 17.74
C ARG A 166 1.83 -2.93 16.27
N THR A 167 2.90 -2.97 15.47
CA THR A 167 2.80 -3.36 14.05
C THR A 167 2.38 -4.81 13.92
N GLY A 168 1.94 -5.24 12.73
CA GLY A 168 1.63 -6.64 12.47
C GLY A 168 2.84 -7.56 12.59
N GLU A 169 4.06 -7.04 12.48
CA GLU A 169 5.32 -7.75 12.73
C GLU A 169 5.68 -7.81 14.22
N GLY A 170 4.95 -7.11 15.07
CA GLY A 170 5.14 -7.13 16.52
C GLY A 170 6.02 -6.00 17.07
N GLU A 171 6.47 -5.08 16.25
CA GLU A 171 7.23 -3.89 16.67
C GLU A 171 6.31 -2.87 17.35
N SER A 172 6.84 -2.11 18.29
CA SER A 172 6.09 -1.06 18.98
C SER A 172 6.45 0.31 18.43
N GLN A 173 5.44 1.11 18.11
CA GLN A 173 5.56 2.52 17.76
C GLN A 173 4.76 3.37 18.72
N VAL A 174 5.26 4.55 19.07
CA VAL A 174 4.63 5.48 19.99
C VAL A 174 4.40 6.80 19.28
N PHE A 175 3.15 7.19 19.23
CA PHE A 175 2.76 8.53 18.76
C PHE A 175 2.38 9.39 19.97
N ASP A 176 2.97 10.57 20.07
CA ASP A 176 2.75 11.49 21.20
C ASP A 176 1.55 12.39 20.96
N ALA A 177 1.22 12.63 19.70
CA ALA A 177 0.06 13.42 19.32
C ALA A 177 -0.52 12.97 17.96
N VAL A 178 -1.82 13.16 17.81
CA VAL A 178 -2.54 13.05 16.53
C VAL A 178 -3.24 14.39 16.29
N GLU A 179 -2.91 15.04 15.20
CA GLU A 179 -3.47 16.33 14.80
C GLU A 179 -4.25 16.17 13.50
N THR A 180 -5.45 16.76 13.44
CA THR A 180 -6.17 16.93 12.18
C THR A 180 -5.62 18.16 11.49
N VAL A 181 -5.12 18.00 10.27
CA VAL A 181 -4.57 19.08 9.45
C VAL A 181 -5.47 19.37 8.25
N ALA A 182 -5.14 20.42 7.48
CA ALA A 182 -5.92 20.79 6.30
C ALA A 182 -5.93 19.63 5.29
N ALA A 183 -7.12 19.21 4.88
CA ALA A 183 -7.31 18.17 3.86
C ALA A 183 -7.61 18.80 2.49
N PRO A 184 -7.21 18.15 1.38
CA PRO A 184 -7.55 18.61 0.04
C PRO A 184 -9.07 18.52 -0.19
N LYS A 185 -9.62 19.44 -0.99
CA LYS A 185 -11.05 19.42 -1.38
C LYS A 185 -11.25 18.49 -2.58
N LEU A 186 -11.14 17.19 -2.36
CA LEU A 186 -11.18 16.15 -3.38
C LEU A 186 -12.13 15.02 -2.97
N GLY A 187 -12.65 14.31 -3.96
CA GLY A 187 -13.58 13.19 -3.75
C GLY A 187 -14.90 13.63 -3.10
N ASP A 188 -15.56 12.68 -2.44
CA ASP A 188 -16.79 12.93 -1.68
C ASP A 188 -16.47 13.40 -0.25
N GLU A 189 -15.39 12.87 0.32
CA GLU A 189 -14.87 13.22 1.64
C GLU A 189 -13.34 13.12 1.64
N ALA A 190 -12.68 14.03 2.35
CA ALA A 190 -11.24 13.99 2.55
C ALA A 190 -10.88 14.35 4.00
N ALA A 191 -9.84 13.73 4.52
CA ALA A 191 -9.27 14.03 5.82
C ALA A 191 -7.75 13.88 5.77
N ALA A 192 -7.04 14.66 6.59
CA ALA A 192 -5.60 14.58 6.72
C ALA A 192 -5.19 14.67 8.19
N PHE A 193 -4.19 13.87 8.56
CA PHE A 193 -3.72 13.73 9.93
C PHE A 193 -2.20 13.77 9.95
N ARG A 194 -1.67 14.40 11.02
CA ARG A 194 -0.26 14.39 11.38
C ARG A 194 -0.11 13.64 12.69
N LEU A 195 0.72 12.62 12.72
CA LEU A 195 1.05 11.83 13.90
C LEU A 195 2.50 12.15 14.27
N SER A 196 2.71 12.72 15.45
CA SER A 196 4.04 13.03 15.95
C SER A 196 4.64 11.82 16.66
N ASN A 197 5.91 11.53 16.37
CA ASN A 197 6.68 10.47 17.00
C ASN A 197 7.96 11.09 17.56
N ALA A 198 8.04 11.20 18.89
CA ALA A 198 9.16 11.86 19.57
C ALA A 198 10.49 11.09 19.44
N VAL A 199 10.42 9.78 19.18
CA VAL A 199 11.63 8.93 19.09
C VAL A 199 12.28 9.06 17.73
N GLU A 200 11.47 9.14 16.67
CA GLU A 200 11.95 9.17 15.28
C GLU A 200 12.19 10.61 14.78
N GLU A 201 11.74 11.61 15.54
CA GLU A 201 11.78 13.04 15.15
C GLU A 201 11.19 13.33 13.76
N ALA A 202 10.48 12.35 13.19
CA ALA A 202 9.85 12.43 11.88
C ALA A 202 8.34 12.19 12.02
N PRO A 203 7.48 13.09 11.55
CA PRO A 203 6.05 12.89 11.62
C PRO A 203 5.61 11.84 10.59
N SER A 204 4.59 11.08 10.95
CA SER A 204 3.83 10.29 10.01
C SER A 204 2.62 11.08 9.53
N LEU A 205 2.44 11.20 8.23
CA LEU A 205 1.32 11.91 7.62
C LEU A 205 0.37 10.89 6.99
N ILE A 206 -0.92 11.10 7.20
CA ILE A 206 -1.97 10.32 6.56
C ILE A 206 -2.91 11.30 5.85
N THR A 207 -3.14 11.11 4.56
CA THR A 207 -4.25 11.74 3.83
C THR A 207 -5.15 10.64 3.29
N VAL A 208 -6.44 10.76 3.51
CA VAL A 208 -7.42 9.82 2.99
C VAL A 208 -8.51 10.56 2.21
N VAL A 209 -8.80 10.07 1.01
CA VAL A 209 -9.87 10.59 0.15
C VAL A 209 -10.80 9.45 -0.20
N ARG A 210 -12.09 9.64 0.07
CA ARG A 210 -13.15 8.71 -0.35
C ARG A 210 -13.78 9.19 -1.67
N THR A 211 -13.96 8.24 -2.57
CA THR A 211 -14.71 8.45 -3.80
C THR A 211 -15.60 7.22 -4.00
N GLY A 212 -16.91 7.36 -3.82
CA GLY A 212 -17.82 6.23 -3.83
C GLY A 212 -17.44 5.18 -2.80
N ASP A 213 -17.18 3.96 -3.28
CA ASP A 213 -16.75 2.82 -2.46
C ASP A 213 -15.23 2.59 -2.49
N VAL A 214 -14.45 3.56 -3.00
CA VAL A 214 -12.99 3.51 -3.02
C VAL A 214 -12.40 4.51 -2.02
N LEU A 215 -11.39 4.06 -1.28
CA LEU A 215 -10.50 4.90 -0.48
C LEU A 215 -9.12 4.98 -1.16
N SER A 216 -8.67 6.19 -1.41
CA SER A 216 -7.27 6.50 -1.73
C SER A 216 -6.61 7.02 -0.46
N MET A 217 -5.67 6.24 0.08
CA MET A 217 -4.96 6.55 1.31
C MET A 217 -3.49 6.76 1.00
N PHE A 218 -2.96 7.87 1.49
CA PHE A 218 -1.56 8.26 1.36
C PHE A 218 -0.95 8.25 2.74
N PHE A 219 0.14 7.54 2.89
CA PHE A 219 1.01 7.62 4.04
C PHE A 219 2.34 8.21 3.60
N ALA A 220 2.88 9.15 4.38
CA ALA A 220 4.19 9.72 4.13
C ALA A 220 4.94 10.01 5.43
N THR A 221 6.25 9.99 5.32
CA THR A 221 7.18 10.55 6.30
C THR A 221 8.29 11.29 5.56
N GLY A 222 9.09 12.05 6.26
CA GLY A 222 10.21 12.77 5.70
C GLY A 222 11.45 12.59 6.54
N LEU A 223 12.59 12.44 5.86
CA LEU A 223 13.91 12.33 6.49
C LEU A 223 14.60 13.71 6.60
N GLY A 224 13.96 14.76 6.07
CA GLY A 224 14.44 16.14 6.12
C GLY A 224 13.83 16.92 7.29
N ASP A 225 13.46 18.19 7.03
CA ASP A 225 12.84 19.07 8.03
C ASP A 225 11.43 18.58 8.40
N PRO A 226 11.20 18.13 9.64
CA PRO A 226 9.90 17.59 10.07
C PRO A 226 8.74 18.58 9.89
N GLU A 227 8.99 19.89 9.99
CA GLU A 227 7.94 20.92 9.89
C GLU A 227 7.48 21.13 8.44
N ARG A 228 8.31 20.80 7.46
CA ARG A 228 8.03 20.97 6.03
C ARG A 228 7.41 19.75 5.37
N VAL A 229 7.46 18.60 6.03
CA VAL A 229 6.91 17.37 5.45
C VAL A 229 5.41 17.52 5.21
N GLN A 230 5.01 17.34 3.96
CA GLN A 230 3.59 17.32 3.54
C GLN A 230 3.39 16.37 2.36
N ILE A 231 2.20 15.81 2.25
CA ILE A 231 1.80 15.02 1.08
C ILE A 231 1.39 16.03 -0.01
N PRO A 232 2.07 16.03 -1.19
CA PRO A 232 1.78 17.04 -2.22
C PRO A 232 0.36 16.92 -2.76
N ASP A 233 -0.38 18.03 -2.85
CA ASP A 233 -1.74 18.07 -3.39
C ASP A 233 -1.81 17.53 -4.82
N ARG A 234 -0.76 17.76 -5.63
CA ARG A 234 -0.67 17.23 -7.01
C ARG A 234 -0.68 15.69 -7.04
N LEU A 235 -0.04 15.03 -6.06
CA LEU A 235 -0.05 13.58 -5.93
C LEU A 235 -1.45 13.08 -5.61
N VAL A 236 -2.07 13.67 -4.59
CA VAL A 236 -3.42 13.30 -4.17
C VAL A 236 -4.42 13.50 -5.30
N SER A 237 -4.34 14.65 -5.98
CA SER A 237 -5.22 14.98 -7.10
C SER A 237 -5.07 14.02 -8.28
N ALA A 238 -3.84 13.65 -8.64
CA ALA A 238 -3.58 12.71 -9.74
C ALA A 238 -4.19 11.32 -9.41
N GLN A 239 -3.93 10.80 -8.22
CA GLN A 239 -4.45 9.50 -7.80
C GLN A 239 -5.98 9.47 -7.73
N VAL A 240 -6.59 10.51 -7.16
CA VAL A 240 -8.06 10.58 -7.05
C VAL A 240 -8.73 10.64 -8.42
N ARG A 241 -8.17 11.40 -9.38
CA ARG A 241 -8.69 11.42 -10.77
C ARG A 241 -8.71 10.02 -11.39
N LYS A 242 -7.62 9.24 -11.26
CA LYS A 242 -7.57 7.86 -11.76
C LYS A 242 -8.57 6.94 -11.05
N ALA A 243 -8.70 7.05 -9.75
CA ALA A 243 -9.67 6.28 -8.99
C ALA A 243 -11.12 6.56 -9.46
N VAL A 244 -11.45 7.83 -9.69
CA VAL A 244 -12.76 8.26 -10.24
C VAL A 244 -12.99 7.69 -11.65
N ALA A 245 -11.97 7.74 -12.52
CA ALA A 245 -12.07 7.24 -13.89
C ALA A 245 -12.35 5.73 -13.92
N VAL A 246 -11.65 4.96 -13.09
CA VAL A 246 -11.86 3.51 -12.98
C VAL A 246 -13.25 3.17 -12.46
N GLN A 247 -13.76 3.91 -11.48
CA GLN A 247 -15.13 3.68 -10.95
C GLN A 247 -16.22 3.99 -11.98
N ARG A 248 -16.02 4.97 -12.85
CA ARG A 248 -16.97 5.31 -13.91
C ARG A 248 -16.96 4.32 -15.08
N GLY A 249 -16.13 3.26 -15.02
CA GLY A 249 -16.00 2.28 -16.10
C GLY A 249 -15.18 2.79 -17.29
N GLY A 250 -14.48 3.92 -17.13
CA GLY A 250 -13.58 4.47 -18.14
C GLY A 250 -12.27 3.69 -18.15
N THR A 251 -11.98 2.98 -19.25
CA THR A 251 -10.60 2.76 -19.65
C THR A 251 -10.05 4.16 -19.92
N GLY A 252 -8.99 4.60 -19.22
CA GLY A 252 -8.35 5.89 -19.52
C GLY A 252 -7.82 5.92 -20.96
N GLY A 253 -8.66 6.32 -21.88
CA GLY A 253 -8.42 6.54 -23.28
C GLY A 253 -9.00 7.90 -23.62
N ASP A 254 -8.15 8.70 -24.20
CA ASP A 254 -8.38 10.04 -24.71
C ASP A 254 -9.72 10.16 -25.44
N GLY A 255 -10.61 10.97 -24.92
CA GLY A 255 -11.86 11.36 -25.54
C GLY A 255 -11.87 12.85 -25.85
N ASP A 256 -10.92 13.32 -26.64
CA ASP A 256 -10.99 14.56 -27.40
C ASP A 256 -11.23 14.22 -28.87
N ASP A 257 -12.48 13.97 -29.22
CA ASP A 257 -12.97 14.08 -30.60
C ASP A 257 -14.42 14.57 -30.55
N ALA A 258 -14.60 15.83 -30.19
CA ALA A 258 -15.81 16.56 -30.53
C ALA A 258 -15.57 17.26 -31.86
N GLU A 259 -15.60 16.49 -32.93
CA GLU A 259 -15.62 17.01 -34.29
C GLU A 259 -16.97 17.68 -34.59
N GLY A 260 -16.91 18.99 -34.68
CA GLY A 260 -18.03 19.82 -35.10
C GLY A 260 -18.44 19.52 -36.52
N ALA A 261 -19.60 18.91 -36.68
CA ALA A 261 -20.29 18.89 -37.97
C ALA A 261 -20.81 20.28 -38.28
N GLY A 262 -20.10 21.02 -39.17
CA GLY A 262 -20.60 22.18 -39.84
C GLY A 262 -21.69 21.78 -40.82
N THR A 263 -22.89 22.26 -40.59
CA THR A 263 -23.96 22.29 -41.60
C THR A 263 -23.78 23.56 -42.41
N GLU A 264 -23.32 23.39 -43.66
CA GLU A 264 -23.53 24.35 -44.72
C GLU A 264 -24.93 24.12 -45.31
N GLU A 265 -25.77 25.13 -45.24
CA GLU A 265 -26.89 25.27 -46.15
C GLU A 265 -26.79 26.66 -46.83
N GLY A 266 -26.82 26.58 -48.15
CA GLY A 266 -26.82 27.44 -49.24
C GLY A 266 -28.00 28.37 -49.47
#